data_12ef6d843dc9e06147ca508d70c92189
#
_entry.id   12ef6d843dc9e06147ca508d70c92189
#
_cell.length_a   1.000
_cell.length_b   1.000
_cell.length_c   1.000
_cell.angle_alpha   90.00
_cell.angle_beta   90.00
_cell.angle_gamma   90.00
#
_symmetry.space_group_name_H-M   'P 1'
#
loop_
_entity.id
_entity.type
_entity.pdbx_description
1 polymer ?
#
loop_
_entity_poly.entity_id
_entity_poly.type
_entity_poly.pdbx_seq_one_letter_code
_entity_poly.pdbx_strand_id
1 'polypeptide(L)'
;FKICAEGKSFQADRVILCAGSKAAPVTGSDGSGYDIAKKMGHSLIPVLPALVQLRCSGKFFKNIAGVRVNGKIILYTDGTEAASDTGELQLAAYGLSGIPVFQVSRYASRGLYEGKKVEAMIDFMPELSTEKMLDFLRKRARNRPEKTAEHFLTGLFHKKLSGLWLKFARIPKEKRVGTLTEEELRHLTWLIKEFKVQVTGTNSFEQAQICCGGVDTRQIHADTMESRLVPGLYFAGEIVVDGICGGYNISFAVASGVLAGKSAAMKE
;
A
#
# COMPACT_ATOMS: atom_id res chain seq x y z
N PHE A 1 -16.86 35.32 3.84
CA PHE A 1 -15.48 35.00 3.46
C PHE A 1 -14.94 35.99 2.44
N LYS A 2 -13.64 36.31 2.55
CA LYS A 2 -12.92 37.07 1.53
C LYS A 2 -11.89 36.12 0.88
N ILE A 3 -12.05 35.87 -0.41
CA ILE A 3 -11.21 34.98 -1.19
C ILE A 3 -10.33 35.82 -2.11
N CYS A 4 -9.02 35.69 -2.03
CA CYS A 4 -8.08 36.41 -2.88
C CYS A 4 -7.39 35.40 -3.82
N ALA A 5 -7.50 35.62 -5.12
CA ALA A 5 -6.89 34.81 -6.16
C ALA A 5 -6.44 35.71 -7.33
N GLU A 6 -5.19 35.52 -7.78
CA GLU A 6 -4.63 36.23 -8.94
C GLU A 6 -4.81 37.77 -8.91
N GLY A 7 -4.61 38.36 -7.72
CA GLY A 7 -4.77 39.80 -7.50
C GLY A 7 -6.23 40.31 -7.44
N LYS A 8 -7.20 39.42 -7.59
CA LYS A 8 -8.65 39.73 -7.44
C LYS A 8 -9.15 39.32 -6.07
N SER A 9 -10.20 39.97 -5.59
CA SER A 9 -10.85 39.66 -4.32
C SER A 9 -12.33 39.40 -4.56
N PHE A 10 -12.80 38.27 -4.00
CA PHE A 10 -14.21 37.88 -4.05
C PHE A 10 -14.75 37.82 -2.62
N GLN A 11 -16.01 38.14 -2.46
CA GLN A 11 -16.76 37.95 -1.22
C GLN A 11 -17.76 36.82 -1.40
N ALA A 12 -17.90 35.95 -0.41
CA ALA A 12 -18.84 34.85 -0.38
C ALA A 12 -19.34 34.61 1.04
N ASP A 13 -20.61 34.29 1.18
CA ASP A 13 -21.21 33.91 2.47
C ASP A 13 -20.79 32.48 2.86
N ARG A 14 -20.56 31.61 1.86
CA ARG A 14 -20.23 30.21 2.02
C ARG A 14 -19.12 29.80 1.07
N VAL A 15 -18.26 28.89 1.53
CA VAL A 15 -17.10 28.38 0.79
C VAL A 15 -17.04 26.86 0.90
N ILE A 16 -16.83 26.17 -0.22
CA ILE A 16 -16.56 24.74 -0.26
C ILE A 16 -15.09 24.55 -0.62
N LEU A 17 -14.30 24.02 0.31
CA LEU A 17 -12.89 23.72 0.10
C LEU A 17 -12.73 22.27 -0.41
N CYS A 18 -12.44 22.13 -1.70
CA CYS A 18 -12.29 20.85 -2.39
C CYS A 18 -11.00 20.80 -3.24
N ALA A 19 -9.89 21.29 -2.66
CA ALA A 19 -8.61 21.44 -3.34
C ALA A 19 -7.80 20.14 -3.50
N GLY A 20 -8.36 18.99 -3.09
CA GLY A 20 -7.68 17.69 -3.18
C GLY A 20 -6.58 17.49 -2.14
N SER A 21 -5.68 16.54 -2.39
CA SER A 21 -4.60 16.14 -1.49
C SER A 21 -3.21 16.53 -2.01
N LYS A 22 -2.14 15.85 -1.51
CA LYS A 22 -0.77 15.98 -2.03
C LYS A 22 -0.39 14.87 -3.02
N ALA A 23 -1.26 13.88 -3.22
CA ALA A 23 -0.96 12.76 -4.10
C ALA A 23 -0.99 13.18 -5.57
N ALA A 24 -0.07 12.60 -6.36
CA ALA A 24 0.05 12.85 -7.79
C ALA A 24 -0.03 14.34 -8.18
N PRO A 25 0.86 15.20 -7.67
CA PRO A 25 0.78 16.65 -7.84
C PRO A 25 0.77 17.11 -9.30
N VAL A 26 1.23 16.26 -10.22
CA VAL A 26 1.11 16.47 -11.68
C VAL A 26 -0.35 16.66 -12.14
N THR A 27 -1.32 16.19 -11.36
CA THR A 27 -2.76 16.37 -11.63
C THR A 27 -3.30 17.72 -11.20
N GLY A 28 -2.47 18.59 -10.61
CA GLY A 28 -2.82 19.94 -10.18
C GLY A 28 -3.10 20.09 -8.68
N SER A 29 -3.07 19.01 -7.91
CA SER A 29 -3.31 19.02 -6.47
C SER A 29 -1.98 19.02 -5.71
N ASP A 30 -1.66 20.11 -5.01
CA ASP A 30 -0.37 20.32 -4.33
C ASP A 30 -0.47 20.28 -2.79
N GLY A 31 -1.68 20.13 -2.26
CA GLY A 31 -1.97 20.16 -0.83
C GLY A 31 -2.10 21.58 -0.23
N SER A 32 -2.14 22.62 -1.03
CA SER A 32 -2.36 24.02 -0.56
C SER A 32 -3.67 24.20 0.22
N GLY A 33 -4.68 23.37 -0.09
CA GLY A 33 -5.93 23.33 0.67
C GLY A 33 -5.76 23.00 2.15
N TYR A 34 -4.76 22.21 2.52
CA TYR A 34 -4.46 21.91 3.93
C TYR A 34 -3.99 23.15 4.71
N ASP A 35 -3.23 24.03 4.07
CA ASP A 35 -2.77 25.27 4.70
C ASP A 35 -3.93 26.25 4.87
N ILE A 36 -4.87 26.28 3.94
CA ILE A 36 -6.11 27.05 4.07
C ILE A 36 -6.93 26.52 5.25
N ALA A 37 -7.13 25.19 5.33
CA ALA A 37 -7.86 24.57 6.44
C ALA A 37 -7.22 24.89 7.81
N LYS A 38 -5.89 24.81 7.92
CA LYS A 38 -5.16 25.18 9.14
C LYS A 38 -5.36 26.66 9.52
N LYS A 39 -5.29 27.57 8.55
CA LYS A 39 -5.53 29.00 8.79
C LYS A 39 -6.94 29.27 9.28
N MET A 40 -7.91 28.42 8.94
CA MET A 40 -9.28 28.45 9.42
C MET A 40 -9.48 27.72 10.74
N GLY A 41 -8.39 27.28 11.41
CA GLY A 41 -8.42 26.65 12.74
C GLY A 41 -8.59 25.14 12.73
N HIS A 42 -8.62 24.48 11.57
CA HIS A 42 -8.72 23.02 11.49
C HIS A 42 -7.39 22.32 11.78
N SER A 43 -7.45 21.23 12.51
CA SER A 43 -6.33 20.30 12.65
C SER A 43 -6.26 19.34 11.48
N LEU A 44 -5.05 18.84 11.23
CA LEU A 44 -4.81 17.80 10.23
C LEU A 44 -4.37 16.51 10.90
N ILE A 45 -4.96 15.42 10.48
CA ILE A 45 -4.35 14.09 10.65
C ILE A 45 -3.15 14.03 9.69
N PRO A 46 -2.00 13.48 10.10
CA PRO A 46 -0.80 13.45 9.28
C PRO A 46 -1.07 12.96 7.86
N VAL A 47 -0.74 13.81 6.89
CA VAL A 47 -0.95 13.53 5.46
C VAL A 47 0.24 12.74 4.95
N LEU A 48 0.01 11.48 4.58
CA LEU A 48 1.05 10.53 4.16
C LEU A 48 0.68 9.90 2.82
N PRO A 49 1.67 9.45 2.02
CA PRO A 49 1.38 8.73 0.77
C PRO A 49 0.62 7.44 1.04
N ALA A 50 -0.42 7.16 0.25
CA ALA A 50 -1.17 5.92 0.27
C ALA A 50 -1.47 5.43 -1.15
N LEU A 51 -1.87 4.17 -1.31
CA LEU A 51 -1.92 3.47 -2.59
C LEU A 51 -0.60 3.67 -3.36
N VAL A 52 0.47 3.32 -2.71
CA VAL A 52 1.84 3.61 -3.14
C VAL A 52 2.71 2.37 -2.96
N GLN A 53 3.80 2.29 -3.72
CA GLN A 53 4.78 1.22 -3.63
C GLN A 53 5.55 1.28 -2.30
N LEU A 54 5.98 0.10 -1.81
CA LEU A 54 6.80 -0.04 -0.62
C LEU A 54 8.27 -0.22 -0.99
N ARG A 55 9.15 0.56 -0.37
CA ARG A 55 10.59 0.40 -0.45
C ARG A 55 11.03 -0.58 0.64
N CYS A 56 11.80 -1.59 0.23
CA CYS A 56 12.21 -2.66 1.15
C CYS A 56 13.73 -2.78 1.20
N SER A 57 14.24 -3.27 2.33
CA SER A 57 15.65 -3.62 2.47
C SER A 57 15.97 -4.91 1.68
N GLY A 58 17.18 -4.97 1.14
CA GLY A 58 17.70 -6.17 0.49
C GLY A 58 18.19 -5.93 -0.94
N LYS A 59 19.50 -6.10 -1.14
CA LYS A 59 20.13 -5.96 -2.47
C LYS A 59 19.60 -6.95 -3.50
N PHE A 60 18.97 -8.05 -3.05
CA PHE A 60 18.42 -9.10 -3.91
C PHE A 60 17.23 -8.63 -4.74
N PHE A 61 16.51 -7.59 -4.33
CA PHE A 61 15.39 -7.04 -5.10
C PHE A 61 15.78 -6.69 -6.54
N LYS A 62 17.00 -6.19 -6.77
CA LYS A 62 17.52 -5.90 -8.12
C LYS A 62 17.51 -7.14 -9.01
N ASN A 63 17.79 -8.33 -8.44
CA ASN A 63 17.88 -9.59 -9.19
C ASN A 63 16.51 -10.16 -9.56
N ILE A 64 15.49 -9.84 -8.77
CA ILE A 64 14.11 -10.31 -8.97
C ILE A 64 13.19 -9.24 -9.53
N ALA A 65 13.72 -8.09 -9.87
CA ALA A 65 12.94 -6.98 -10.43
C ALA A 65 12.23 -7.40 -11.73
N GLY A 66 10.97 -6.93 -11.85
CA GLY A 66 10.08 -7.22 -12.97
C GLY A 66 9.29 -8.54 -12.84
N VAL A 67 9.53 -9.32 -11.79
CA VAL A 67 8.72 -10.53 -11.53
C VAL A 67 7.34 -10.11 -11.02
N ARG A 68 6.30 -10.70 -11.60
CA ARG A 68 4.92 -10.66 -11.12
C ARG A 68 4.53 -12.04 -10.63
N VAL A 69 3.79 -12.10 -9.56
CA VAL A 69 3.35 -13.36 -8.94
C VAL A 69 2.09 -13.14 -8.14
N ASN A 70 1.14 -14.07 -8.24
CA ASN A 70 0.02 -14.11 -7.32
C ASN A 70 0.53 -14.53 -5.94
N GLY A 71 0.10 -13.82 -4.91
CA GLY A 71 0.53 -14.08 -3.56
C GLY A 71 -0.27 -13.26 -2.54
N LYS A 72 -0.04 -13.56 -1.27
CA LYS A 72 -0.57 -12.77 -0.15
C LYS A 72 0.54 -11.94 0.46
N ILE A 73 0.28 -10.67 0.69
CA ILE A 73 1.11 -9.81 1.51
C ILE A 73 0.46 -9.63 2.88
N ILE A 74 1.24 -9.74 3.93
CA ILE A 74 0.85 -9.45 5.31
C ILE A 74 1.81 -8.40 5.85
N LEU A 75 1.28 -7.27 6.29
CA LEU A 75 2.06 -6.19 6.85
C LEU A 75 2.02 -6.24 8.36
N TYR A 76 3.18 -6.15 8.98
CA TYR A 76 3.36 -6.09 10.43
C TYR A 76 3.90 -4.74 10.85
N THR A 77 3.39 -4.21 11.95
CA THR A 77 3.92 -3.03 12.65
C THR A 77 4.25 -3.45 14.09
N ASP A 78 5.53 -3.31 14.48
CA ASP A 78 6.03 -3.77 15.77
C ASP A 78 5.64 -5.22 16.09
N GLY A 79 5.67 -6.10 15.07
CA GLY A 79 5.35 -7.53 15.21
C GLY A 79 3.87 -7.88 15.22
N THR A 80 2.97 -6.89 15.20
CA THR A 80 1.51 -7.11 15.12
C THR A 80 1.04 -6.97 13.67
N GLU A 81 0.19 -7.90 13.20
CA GLU A 81 -0.43 -7.79 11.89
C GLU A 81 -1.31 -6.54 11.81
N ALA A 82 -0.99 -5.66 10.88
CA ALA A 82 -1.71 -4.41 10.66
C ALA A 82 -2.70 -4.50 9.50
N ALA A 83 -2.36 -5.25 8.46
CA ALA A 83 -3.21 -5.46 7.29
C ALA A 83 -2.68 -6.61 6.44
N SER A 84 -3.55 -7.21 5.64
CA SER A 84 -3.15 -8.17 4.61
C SER A 84 -4.06 -8.08 3.39
N ASP A 85 -3.52 -8.47 2.23
CA ASP A 85 -4.29 -8.58 0.99
C ASP A 85 -3.67 -9.62 0.06
N THR A 86 -4.47 -10.13 -0.90
CA THR A 86 -4.07 -11.21 -1.81
C THR A 86 -4.34 -10.80 -3.25
N GLY A 87 -3.40 -11.07 -4.14
CA GLY A 87 -3.51 -10.79 -5.56
C GLY A 87 -2.16 -10.75 -6.26
N GLU A 88 -2.07 -10.09 -7.42
CA GLU A 88 -0.83 -9.96 -8.15
C GLU A 88 0.12 -8.97 -7.46
N LEU A 89 1.23 -9.50 -6.96
CA LEU A 89 2.37 -8.75 -6.44
C LEU A 89 3.38 -8.51 -7.55
N GLN A 90 3.98 -7.33 -7.58
CA GLN A 90 5.09 -7.00 -8.46
C GLN A 90 6.35 -6.73 -7.64
N LEU A 91 7.40 -7.46 -7.94
CA LEU A 91 8.71 -7.28 -7.32
C LEU A 91 9.50 -6.25 -8.14
N ALA A 92 9.89 -5.16 -7.51
CA ALA A 92 10.64 -4.07 -8.12
C ALA A 92 12.06 -3.99 -7.56
N ALA A 93 12.96 -3.29 -8.22
CA ALA A 93 14.35 -3.15 -7.76
C ALA A 93 14.48 -2.47 -6.39
N TYR A 94 13.47 -1.70 -5.99
CA TYR A 94 13.39 -0.98 -4.71
C TYR A 94 12.55 -1.70 -3.65
N GLY A 95 11.80 -2.76 -4.01
CA GLY A 95 10.89 -3.45 -3.07
C GLY A 95 9.63 -4.00 -3.74
N LEU A 96 8.47 -3.66 -3.21
CA LEU A 96 7.18 -4.26 -3.54
C LEU A 96 6.21 -3.27 -4.19
N SER A 97 5.43 -3.77 -5.14
CA SER A 97 4.36 -3.06 -5.84
C SER A 97 3.20 -4.03 -6.17
N GLY A 98 2.15 -3.52 -6.76
CA GLY A 98 0.94 -4.28 -7.09
C GLY A 98 -0.24 -3.90 -6.21
N ILE A 99 -1.45 -4.26 -6.62
CA ILE A 99 -2.68 -3.86 -5.94
C ILE A 99 -2.69 -4.26 -4.46
N PRO A 100 -2.32 -5.49 -4.06
CA PRO A 100 -2.29 -5.85 -2.65
C PRO A 100 -1.31 -5.01 -1.83
N VAL A 101 -0.18 -4.62 -2.43
CA VAL A 101 0.81 -3.74 -1.78
C VAL A 101 0.22 -2.35 -1.58
N PHE A 102 -0.52 -1.84 -2.55
CA PHE A 102 -1.20 -0.55 -2.44
C PHE A 102 -2.23 -0.55 -1.30
N GLN A 103 -3.02 -1.63 -1.16
CA GLN A 103 -4.00 -1.76 -0.09
C GLN A 103 -3.38 -1.66 1.31
N VAL A 104 -2.23 -2.30 1.53
CA VAL A 104 -1.57 -2.29 2.84
C VAL A 104 -0.68 -1.06 3.05
N SER A 105 -0.38 -0.28 1.99
CA SER A 105 0.62 0.79 2.03
C SER A 105 0.33 1.90 3.02
N ARG A 106 -0.96 2.25 3.25
CA ARG A 106 -1.35 3.28 4.23
C ARG A 106 -0.95 2.92 5.66
N TYR A 107 -1.00 1.64 6.00
CA TYR A 107 -0.57 1.15 7.32
C TYR A 107 0.95 1.19 7.43
N ALA A 108 1.67 0.90 6.34
CA ALA A 108 3.12 1.05 6.27
C ALA A 108 3.52 2.52 6.44
N SER A 109 2.89 3.44 5.70
CA SER A 109 3.14 4.88 5.79
C SER A 109 2.93 5.39 7.21
N ARG A 110 1.83 4.99 7.86
CA ARG A 110 1.51 5.39 9.23
C ARG A 110 2.50 4.80 10.24
N GLY A 111 2.78 3.50 10.15
CA GLY A 111 3.75 2.84 11.04
C GLY A 111 5.15 3.46 10.95
N LEU A 112 5.64 3.74 9.74
CA LEU A 112 6.92 4.41 9.53
C LEU A 112 6.92 5.85 10.08
N TYR A 113 5.83 6.60 9.88
CA TYR A 113 5.68 7.95 10.44
C TYR A 113 5.72 7.96 11.98
N GLU A 114 5.11 6.93 12.59
CA GLU A 114 5.11 6.75 14.05
C GLU A 114 6.43 6.16 14.59
N GLY A 115 7.43 5.94 13.73
CA GLY A 115 8.73 5.38 14.10
C GLY A 115 8.71 3.88 14.43
N LYS A 116 7.66 3.16 14.04
CA LYS A 116 7.51 1.73 14.27
C LYS A 116 8.35 0.90 13.30
N LYS A 117 8.73 -0.31 13.72
CA LYS A 117 9.30 -1.31 12.82
C LYS A 117 8.21 -1.84 11.91
N VAL A 118 8.40 -1.68 10.59
CA VAL A 118 7.44 -2.16 9.59
C VAL A 118 8.06 -3.30 8.79
N GLU A 119 7.37 -4.44 8.73
CA GLU A 119 7.80 -5.64 7.99
C GLU A 119 6.67 -6.12 7.08
N ALA A 120 7.02 -6.59 5.89
CA ALA A 120 6.10 -7.30 5.01
C ALA A 120 6.49 -8.77 4.95
N MET A 121 5.52 -9.66 5.10
CA MET A 121 5.65 -11.09 4.86
C MET A 121 4.88 -11.43 3.59
N ILE A 122 5.51 -12.18 2.69
CA ILE A 122 4.92 -12.61 1.43
C ILE A 122 4.75 -14.12 1.45
N ASP A 123 3.53 -14.56 1.21
CA ASP A 123 3.19 -15.94 0.89
C ASP A 123 2.99 -16.04 -0.63
N PHE A 124 3.89 -16.76 -1.29
CA PHE A 124 3.87 -16.93 -2.76
C PHE A 124 2.97 -18.08 -3.24
N MET A 125 2.30 -18.79 -2.33
CA MET A 125 1.38 -19.88 -2.65
C MET A 125 0.25 -19.94 -1.59
N PRO A 126 -0.58 -18.90 -1.50
CA PRO A 126 -1.57 -18.76 -0.42
C PRO A 126 -2.66 -19.85 -0.47
N GLU A 127 -2.84 -20.53 -1.60
CA GLU A 127 -3.81 -21.61 -1.77
C GLU A 127 -3.43 -22.90 -1.01
N LEU A 128 -2.16 -23.04 -0.61
CA LEU A 128 -1.68 -24.19 0.14
C LEU A 128 -1.26 -23.78 1.55
N SER A 129 -1.63 -24.58 2.57
CA SER A 129 -1.04 -24.43 3.89
C SER A 129 0.46 -24.80 3.86
N THR A 130 1.21 -24.39 4.86
CA THR A 130 2.65 -24.68 4.97
C THR A 130 2.92 -26.20 4.91
N GLU A 131 2.11 -27.01 5.59
CA GLU A 131 2.21 -28.47 5.59
C GLU A 131 1.93 -29.04 4.20
N LYS A 132 0.86 -28.59 3.53
CA LYS A 132 0.52 -29.02 2.16
C LYS A 132 1.59 -28.61 1.16
N MET A 133 2.19 -27.44 1.32
CA MET A 133 3.30 -27.00 0.48
C MET A 133 4.54 -27.87 0.67
N LEU A 134 4.89 -28.22 1.90
CA LEU A 134 6.00 -29.13 2.18
C LEU A 134 5.75 -30.51 1.57
N ASP A 135 4.55 -31.07 1.76
CA ASP A 135 4.19 -32.38 1.19
C ASP A 135 4.19 -32.34 -0.35
N PHE A 136 3.77 -31.24 -0.93
CA PHE A 136 3.84 -31.03 -2.37
C PHE A 136 5.30 -31.04 -2.86
N LEU A 137 6.21 -30.34 -2.18
CA LEU A 137 7.65 -30.36 -2.52
C LEU A 137 8.25 -31.74 -2.35
N ARG A 138 7.91 -32.48 -1.29
CA ARG A 138 8.35 -33.87 -1.08
C ARG A 138 7.91 -34.79 -2.23
N LYS A 139 6.63 -34.76 -2.59
CA LYS A 139 6.11 -35.55 -3.72
C LYS A 139 6.80 -35.18 -5.03
N ARG A 140 6.99 -33.89 -5.27
CA ARG A 140 7.68 -33.41 -6.46
C ARG A 140 9.13 -33.87 -6.54
N ALA A 141 9.85 -33.87 -5.40
CA ALA A 141 11.21 -34.36 -5.32
C ALA A 141 11.33 -35.87 -5.63
N ARG A 142 10.39 -36.66 -5.08
CA ARG A 142 10.34 -38.12 -5.34
C ARG A 142 10.00 -38.43 -6.82
N ASN A 143 9.17 -37.63 -7.47
CA ASN A 143 8.73 -37.87 -8.85
C ASN A 143 9.80 -37.50 -9.89
N ARG A 144 10.77 -36.68 -9.54
CA ARG A 144 11.81 -36.17 -10.46
C ARG A 144 13.18 -36.08 -9.79
N PRO A 145 13.68 -37.20 -9.21
CA PRO A 145 14.90 -37.20 -8.41
C PRO A 145 16.16 -36.87 -9.22
N GLU A 146 16.10 -37.11 -10.53
CA GLU A 146 17.18 -36.87 -11.50
C GLU A 146 17.39 -35.40 -11.84
N LYS A 147 16.37 -34.54 -11.62
CA LYS A 147 16.50 -33.11 -11.91
C LYS A 147 17.51 -32.43 -10.98
N THR A 148 18.05 -31.30 -11.46
CA THR A 148 18.83 -30.41 -10.61
C THR A 148 17.93 -29.46 -9.83
N ALA A 149 18.41 -28.95 -8.71
CA ALA A 149 17.70 -27.98 -7.88
C ALA A 149 17.29 -26.73 -8.67
N GLU A 150 18.12 -26.28 -9.64
CA GLU A 150 17.78 -25.18 -10.52
C GLU A 150 16.45 -25.39 -11.26
N HIS A 151 16.17 -26.64 -11.66
CA HIS A 151 14.95 -27.02 -12.40
C HIS A 151 13.83 -27.53 -11.50
N PHE A 152 14.07 -27.64 -10.19
CA PHE A 152 13.11 -28.22 -9.25
C PHE A 152 11.79 -27.45 -9.20
N LEU A 153 11.87 -26.11 -9.16
CA LEU A 153 10.71 -25.22 -9.06
C LEU A 153 10.20 -24.72 -10.42
N THR A 154 10.77 -25.19 -11.53
CA THR A 154 10.32 -24.81 -12.89
C THR A 154 8.86 -25.20 -13.10
N GLY A 155 8.07 -24.28 -13.64
CA GLY A 155 6.63 -24.43 -13.84
C GLY A 155 5.77 -24.07 -12.63
N LEU A 156 6.38 -23.81 -11.46
CA LEU A 156 5.70 -23.32 -10.28
C LEU A 156 5.95 -21.81 -10.11
N PHE A 157 7.21 -21.41 -10.24
CA PHE A 157 7.64 -20.04 -9.99
C PHE A 157 8.57 -19.53 -11.08
N HIS A 158 8.65 -18.21 -11.20
CA HIS A 158 9.58 -17.57 -12.10
C HIS A 158 11.04 -17.91 -11.71
N LYS A 159 11.91 -18.21 -12.70
CA LYS A 159 13.30 -18.64 -12.47
C LYS A 159 14.12 -17.71 -11.55
N LYS A 160 13.86 -16.41 -11.59
CA LYS A 160 14.54 -15.45 -10.70
C LYS A 160 14.22 -15.68 -9.23
N LEU A 161 12.94 -16.01 -8.89
CA LEU A 161 12.52 -16.34 -7.53
C LEU A 161 13.12 -17.67 -7.09
N SER A 162 13.00 -18.71 -7.91
CA SER A 162 13.59 -20.03 -7.64
C SER A 162 15.08 -19.93 -7.35
N GLY A 163 15.82 -19.16 -8.17
CA GLY A 163 17.24 -18.92 -7.96
C GLY A 163 17.56 -18.17 -6.66
N LEU A 164 16.71 -17.21 -6.27
CA LEU A 164 16.85 -16.49 -4.99
C LEU A 164 16.66 -17.43 -3.80
N TRP A 165 15.61 -18.25 -3.80
CA TRP A 165 15.30 -19.16 -2.72
C TRP A 165 16.37 -20.25 -2.57
N LEU A 166 16.87 -20.82 -3.68
CA LEU A 166 17.99 -21.75 -3.62
C LEU A 166 19.24 -21.13 -2.97
N LYS A 167 19.53 -19.87 -3.34
CA LYS A 167 20.63 -19.11 -2.73
C LYS A 167 20.42 -18.91 -1.22
N PHE A 168 19.22 -18.54 -0.80
CA PHE A 168 18.89 -18.31 0.62
C PHE A 168 18.87 -19.61 1.41
N ALA A 169 18.39 -20.71 0.81
CA ALA A 169 18.42 -22.04 1.38
C ALA A 169 19.82 -22.69 1.35
N ARG A 170 20.82 -22.04 0.72
CA ARG A 170 22.18 -22.54 0.51
C ARG A 170 22.21 -23.87 -0.24
N ILE A 171 21.28 -24.08 -1.17
CA ILE A 171 21.20 -25.27 -2.01
C ILE A 171 21.96 -24.99 -3.31
N PRO A 172 23.01 -25.77 -3.65
CA PRO A 172 23.68 -25.66 -4.93
C PRO A 172 22.71 -25.94 -6.09
N LYS A 173 22.81 -25.16 -7.15
CA LYS A 173 21.90 -25.29 -8.32
C LYS A 173 21.99 -26.66 -8.98
N GLU A 174 23.19 -27.23 -8.98
CA GLU A 174 23.53 -28.51 -9.61
C GLU A 174 23.14 -29.72 -8.75
N LYS A 175 22.78 -29.50 -7.46
CA LYS A 175 22.39 -30.55 -6.56
C LYS A 175 21.21 -31.35 -7.10
N ARG A 176 21.30 -32.68 -7.07
CA ARG A 176 20.20 -33.56 -7.50
C ARG A 176 19.04 -33.46 -6.54
N VAL A 177 17.82 -33.31 -7.10
CA VAL A 177 16.58 -33.15 -6.32
C VAL A 177 16.35 -34.33 -5.38
N GLY A 178 16.65 -35.57 -5.84
CA GLY A 178 16.52 -36.77 -5.01
C GLY A 178 17.46 -36.82 -3.80
N THR A 179 18.45 -35.93 -3.71
CA THR A 179 19.38 -35.83 -2.56
C THR A 179 19.08 -34.65 -1.66
N LEU A 180 17.98 -33.91 -1.92
CA LEU A 180 17.55 -32.83 -1.03
C LEU A 180 17.15 -33.41 0.32
N THR A 181 17.67 -32.79 1.38
CA THR A 181 17.35 -33.20 2.74
C THR A 181 15.97 -32.64 3.14
N GLU A 182 15.40 -33.25 4.18
CA GLU A 182 14.15 -32.77 4.77
C GLU A 182 14.26 -31.33 5.25
N GLU A 183 15.41 -30.95 5.82
CA GLU A 183 15.67 -29.59 6.28
C GLU A 183 15.71 -28.59 5.11
N GLU A 184 16.33 -28.93 4.00
CA GLU A 184 16.34 -28.10 2.79
C GLU A 184 14.94 -27.91 2.22
N LEU A 185 14.11 -28.95 2.19
CA LEU A 185 12.71 -28.86 1.74
C LEU A 185 11.88 -27.99 2.68
N ARG A 186 12.06 -28.08 4.00
CA ARG A 186 11.41 -27.22 5.00
C ARG A 186 11.85 -25.76 4.82
N HIS A 187 13.14 -25.53 4.62
CA HIS A 187 13.65 -24.17 4.42
C HIS A 187 13.11 -23.54 3.12
N LEU A 188 13.07 -24.30 2.02
CA LEU A 188 12.41 -23.83 0.78
C LEU A 188 10.92 -23.54 1.01
N THR A 189 10.22 -24.42 1.73
CA THR A 189 8.82 -24.20 2.08
C THR A 189 8.63 -22.90 2.83
N TRP A 190 9.46 -22.67 3.84
CA TRP A 190 9.41 -21.44 4.64
C TRP A 190 9.67 -20.20 3.78
N LEU A 191 10.68 -20.22 2.90
CA LEU A 191 10.98 -19.13 1.98
C LEU A 191 9.83 -18.85 0.98
N ILE A 192 9.04 -19.85 0.63
CA ILE A 192 7.88 -19.70 -0.25
C ILE A 192 6.68 -19.16 0.52
N LYS A 193 6.49 -19.57 1.77
CA LYS A 193 5.30 -19.27 2.57
C LYS A 193 5.44 -18.06 3.47
N GLU A 194 6.65 -17.74 3.93
CA GLU A 194 6.90 -16.72 4.95
C GLU A 194 8.10 -15.84 4.58
N PHE A 195 8.12 -15.33 3.37
CA PHE A 195 9.22 -14.49 2.91
C PHE A 195 9.13 -13.10 3.53
N LYS A 196 9.90 -12.86 4.58
CA LYS A 196 9.91 -11.59 5.33
C LYS A 196 10.91 -10.61 4.78
N VAL A 197 10.48 -9.35 4.66
CA VAL A 197 11.31 -8.21 4.26
C VAL A 197 10.98 -7.00 5.12
N GLN A 198 12.01 -6.24 5.48
CA GLN A 198 11.81 -4.98 6.20
C GLN A 198 11.38 -3.90 5.22
N VAL A 199 10.30 -3.20 5.54
CA VAL A 199 9.86 -2.00 4.82
C VAL A 199 10.62 -0.81 5.39
N THR A 200 11.36 -0.10 4.52
CA THR A 200 12.22 1.03 4.91
C THR A 200 11.63 2.38 4.51
N GLY A 201 10.56 2.38 3.74
CA GLY A 201 9.89 3.58 3.25
C GLY A 201 8.77 3.26 2.29
N THR A 202 8.13 4.30 1.80
CA THR A 202 7.23 4.27 0.65
C THR A 202 7.84 5.07 -0.48
N ASN A 203 7.32 4.96 -1.69
CA ASN A 203 7.59 5.94 -2.71
C ASN A 203 6.90 7.26 -2.34
N SER A 204 7.27 8.34 -3.03
CA SER A 204 6.84 9.70 -2.71
C SER A 204 5.41 9.99 -3.17
N PHE A 205 4.93 11.19 -2.84
CA PHE A 205 3.61 11.66 -3.26
C PHE A 205 3.42 11.67 -4.79
N GLU A 206 4.49 11.82 -5.57
CA GLU A 206 4.42 11.78 -7.04
C GLU A 206 3.94 10.43 -7.57
N GLN A 207 4.22 9.34 -6.85
CA GLN A 207 3.78 7.99 -7.21
C GLN A 207 2.59 7.49 -6.40
N ALA A 208 2.17 8.23 -5.39
CA ALA A 208 0.99 7.90 -4.62
C ALA A 208 -0.27 8.21 -5.42
N GLN A 209 -1.24 7.29 -5.38
CA GLN A 209 -2.53 7.55 -6.03
C GLN A 209 -3.43 8.43 -5.17
N ILE A 210 -3.28 8.34 -3.84
CA ILE A 210 -4.02 9.12 -2.84
C ILE A 210 -3.13 9.44 -1.65
N CYS A 211 -3.65 10.23 -0.72
CA CYS A 211 -3.10 10.36 0.63
C CYS A 211 -3.95 9.59 1.65
N CYS A 212 -3.35 9.16 2.75
CA CYS A 212 -4.06 8.91 3.99
C CYS A 212 -3.85 10.09 4.93
N GLY A 213 -4.83 10.35 5.80
CA GLY A 213 -4.89 11.58 6.57
C GLY A 213 -5.51 12.74 5.78
N GLY A 214 -5.51 13.93 6.35
CA GLY A 214 -6.18 15.13 5.82
C GLY A 214 -6.82 15.96 6.92
N VAL A 215 -7.81 16.77 6.57
CA VAL A 215 -8.57 17.55 7.56
C VAL A 215 -9.27 16.59 8.54
N ASP A 216 -9.16 16.86 9.82
CA ASP A 216 -9.76 16.03 10.87
C ASP A 216 -11.28 15.99 10.74
N THR A 217 -11.81 14.84 10.33
CA THR A 217 -13.24 14.63 10.10
C THR A 217 -14.11 14.81 11.34
N ARG A 218 -13.53 14.73 12.55
CA ARG A 218 -14.24 15.05 13.81
C ARG A 218 -14.65 16.50 13.91
N GLN A 219 -14.03 17.38 13.13
CA GLN A 219 -14.31 18.80 13.04
C GLN A 219 -15.24 19.17 11.88
N ILE A 220 -15.87 18.17 11.26
CA ILE A 220 -16.78 18.31 10.13
C ILE A 220 -18.10 17.61 10.48
N HIS A 221 -19.23 18.20 10.11
CA HIS A 221 -20.54 17.57 10.18
C HIS A 221 -20.68 16.54 9.06
N ALA A 222 -20.92 15.28 9.40
CA ALA A 222 -20.97 14.20 8.42
C ALA A 222 -22.18 14.27 7.47
N ASP A 223 -23.26 14.90 7.90
CA ASP A 223 -24.55 15.05 7.21
C ASP A 223 -24.59 16.26 6.26
N THR A 224 -23.73 17.26 6.48
CA THR A 224 -23.70 18.51 5.69
C THR A 224 -22.35 18.78 5.06
N MET A 225 -21.29 18.13 5.52
CA MET A 225 -19.89 18.44 5.23
C MET A 225 -19.45 19.83 5.69
N GLU A 226 -20.22 20.50 6.53
CA GLU A 226 -19.89 21.81 7.10
C GLU A 226 -18.87 21.69 8.23
N SER A 227 -18.00 22.66 8.33
CA SER A 227 -17.08 22.82 9.46
C SER A 227 -17.85 23.02 10.77
N ARG A 228 -17.42 22.32 11.84
CA ARG A 228 -17.89 22.58 13.21
C ARG A 228 -17.26 23.80 13.85
N LEU A 229 -16.20 24.36 13.23
CA LEU A 229 -15.42 25.46 13.75
C LEU A 229 -15.73 26.79 13.08
N VAL A 230 -16.05 26.74 11.79
CA VAL A 230 -16.25 27.95 10.97
C VAL A 230 -17.57 27.80 10.20
N PRO A 231 -18.64 28.47 10.64
CA PRO A 231 -19.93 28.45 9.95
C PRO A 231 -19.80 28.90 8.49
N GLY A 232 -20.45 28.20 7.58
CA GLY A 232 -20.41 28.47 6.16
C GLY A 232 -19.18 27.94 5.41
N LEU A 233 -18.22 27.30 6.11
CA LEU A 233 -17.11 26.60 5.49
C LEU A 233 -17.45 25.11 5.35
N TYR A 234 -17.33 24.57 4.14
CA TYR A 234 -17.58 23.17 3.82
C TYR A 234 -16.32 22.51 3.26
N PHE A 235 -16.23 21.19 3.42
CA PHE A 235 -15.14 20.39 2.86
C PHE A 235 -15.69 19.31 1.95
N ALA A 236 -14.99 18.99 0.86
CA ALA A 236 -15.36 17.89 -0.02
C ALA A 236 -14.16 17.27 -0.71
N GLY A 237 -14.28 15.98 -1.03
CA GLY A 237 -13.26 15.25 -1.78
C GLY A 237 -12.04 14.85 -0.95
N GLU A 238 -10.94 14.65 -1.62
CA GLU A 238 -9.76 13.99 -1.07
C GLU A 238 -9.03 14.80 0.02
N ILE A 239 -9.38 16.03 0.24
CA ILE A 239 -8.86 16.85 1.35
C ILE A 239 -9.22 16.28 2.74
N VAL A 240 -10.28 15.46 2.83
CA VAL A 240 -10.80 14.86 4.08
C VAL A 240 -10.76 13.32 4.08
N VAL A 241 -10.16 12.68 3.08
CA VAL A 241 -10.23 11.22 2.90
C VAL A 241 -9.08 10.50 3.58
N ASP A 242 -9.41 9.43 4.31
CA ASP A 242 -8.48 8.36 4.70
C ASP A 242 -8.64 7.19 3.71
N GLY A 243 -7.90 7.23 2.61
CA GLY A 243 -8.14 6.46 1.41
C GLY A 243 -8.05 4.94 1.52
N ILE A 244 -9.01 4.29 0.89
CA ILE A 244 -9.06 2.85 0.62
C ILE A 244 -8.92 2.64 -0.88
N CYS A 245 -8.25 1.56 -1.32
CA CYS A 245 -8.11 1.24 -2.74
C CYS A 245 -9.45 0.89 -3.40
N GLY A 246 -9.60 1.28 -4.67
CA GLY A 246 -10.80 1.06 -5.47
C GLY A 246 -11.57 2.36 -5.73
N GLY A 247 -12.80 2.24 -6.22
CA GLY A 247 -13.66 3.37 -6.59
C GLY A 247 -14.13 4.25 -5.43
N TYR A 248 -13.78 3.92 -4.19
CA TYR A 248 -14.24 4.63 -2.99
C TYR A 248 -13.84 6.10 -2.96
N ASN A 249 -12.63 6.45 -3.38
CA ASN A 249 -12.15 7.82 -3.31
C ASN A 249 -12.94 8.75 -4.25
N ILE A 250 -13.21 8.27 -5.47
CA ILE A 250 -14.04 8.99 -6.44
C ILE A 250 -15.49 9.06 -5.95
N SER A 251 -16.04 7.94 -5.48
CA SER A 251 -17.40 7.89 -4.94
C SER A 251 -17.58 8.82 -3.74
N PHE A 252 -16.60 8.84 -2.83
CA PHE A 252 -16.59 9.75 -1.70
C PHE A 252 -16.48 11.21 -2.15
N ALA A 253 -15.60 11.51 -3.12
CA ALA A 253 -15.45 12.87 -3.62
C ALA A 253 -16.75 13.39 -4.26
N VAL A 254 -17.44 12.56 -5.03
CA VAL A 254 -18.75 12.90 -5.62
C VAL A 254 -19.81 13.07 -4.51
N ALA A 255 -19.94 12.11 -3.61
CA ALA A 255 -20.95 12.12 -2.55
C ALA A 255 -20.77 13.33 -1.62
N SER A 256 -19.53 13.56 -1.14
CA SER A 256 -19.22 14.70 -0.27
C SER A 256 -19.40 16.04 -0.99
N GLY A 257 -19.05 16.11 -2.28
CA GLY A 257 -19.27 17.30 -3.10
C GLY A 257 -20.76 17.64 -3.28
N VAL A 258 -21.59 16.63 -3.58
CA VAL A 258 -23.04 16.79 -3.68
C VAL A 258 -23.63 17.23 -2.34
N LEU A 259 -23.20 16.60 -1.25
CA LEU A 259 -23.70 16.91 0.10
C LEU A 259 -23.32 18.34 0.52
N ALA A 260 -22.05 18.71 0.37
CA ALA A 260 -21.57 20.05 0.65
C ALA A 260 -22.28 21.11 -0.22
N GLY A 261 -22.44 20.83 -1.52
CA GLY A 261 -23.12 21.75 -2.45
C GLY A 261 -24.57 21.97 -2.10
N LYS A 262 -25.34 20.92 -1.79
CA LYS A 262 -26.74 21.04 -1.34
C LYS A 262 -26.84 21.83 -0.05
N SER A 263 -26.02 21.49 0.95
CA SER A 263 -26.02 22.14 2.26
C SER A 263 -25.62 23.63 2.14
N ALA A 264 -24.62 23.93 1.32
CA ALA A 264 -24.21 25.31 1.07
C ALA A 264 -25.24 26.11 0.30
N ALA A 265 -26.11 25.50 -0.50
CA ALA A 265 -27.15 26.19 -1.27
C ALA A 265 -28.44 26.42 -0.47
N MET A 266 -28.70 25.64 0.58
CA MET A 266 -29.90 25.85 1.43
C MET A 266 -29.73 27.14 2.20
N LYS A 267 -30.67 28.09 1.99
CA LYS A 267 -30.85 29.23 2.87
C LYS A 267 -31.66 28.75 4.09
N GLU A 268 -31.16 29.00 5.28
CA GLU A 268 -32.03 29.06 6.46
C GLU A 268 -32.96 30.25 6.39
#